data_aca763f40cb535e0101d21085e82a79a
#
_entry.id   aca763f40cb535e0101d21085e82a79a
#
_cell.length_a   1.000
_cell.length_b   1.000
_cell.length_c   1.000
_cell.angle_alpha   90.00
_cell.angle_beta   90.00
_cell.angle_gamma   90.00
#
_symmetry.space_group_name_H-M   'P 1'
#
loop_
_entity.id
_entity.type
_entity.pdbx_description
1 polymer ?
#
loop_
_entity_poly.entity_id
_entity_poly.type
_entity_poly.pdbx_seq_one_letter_code
_entity_poly.pdbx_strand_id
1 'polypeptide(L)'
;MSKTIKAEMWDKMQYLFRNYYDRMVHATLTFDGLLDTDALKNVLVIMCEKAPVLHSSFHENPVNPYWKVEPYIVDDILTIKDSDDPEKEAYDFLCQSIPVSSNVQFKVIVLNKDGKSTFAMIVNHMCFDGGDFKYFLKKLAKNYNAILSGENPTDLKQGTRSA
;
A
#
# COMPACT_ATOMS: atom_id res chain seq x y z
N MET A 1 -19.73 -14.88 4.42
CA MET A 1 -18.68 -15.61 3.66
C MET A 1 -17.53 -14.65 3.40
N SER A 2 -16.29 -15.02 3.71
CA SER A 2 -15.13 -14.19 3.37
C SER A 2 -14.96 -14.16 1.86
N LYS A 3 -14.77 -12.96 1.29
CA LYS A 3 -14.54 -12.77 -0.14
C LYS A 3 -13.15 -13.29 -0.50
N THR A 4 -13.03 -14.07 -1.58
CA THR A 4 -11.74 -14.54 -2.10
C THR A 4 -11.50 -14.01 -3.51
N ILE A 5 -10.23 -13.81 -3.86
CA ILE A 5 -9.79 -13.37 -5.18
C ILE A 5 -8.83 -14.44 -5.70
N LYS A 6 -9.04 -14.92 -6.92
CA LYS A 6 -8.15 -15.90 -7.53
C LYS A 6 -6.75 -15.30 -7.75
N ALA A 7 -5.71 -16.06 -7.40
CA ALA A 7 -4.34 -15.65 -7.70
C ALA A 7 -4.06 -15.72 -9.20
N GLU A 8 -3.55 -14.64 -9.75
CA GLU A 8 -3.12 -14.55 -11.15
C GLU A 8 -1.74 -15.20 -11.35
N MET A 9 -1.33 -15.35 -12.61
CA MET A 9 -0.02 -15.90 -12.94
C MET A 9 1.12 -15.08 -12.35
N TRP A 10 0.97 -13.76 -12.34
CA TRP A 10 1.94 -12.85 -11.72
C TRP A 10 2.13 -13.13 -10.22
N ASP A 11 1.03 -13.28 -9.48
CA ASP A 11 1.07 -13.59 -8.04
C ASP A 11 1.82 -14.89 -7.76
N LYS A 12 1.53 -15.91 -8.56
CA LYS A 12 2.17 -17.24 -8.46
C LYS A 12 3.66 -17.17 -8.73
N MET A 13 4.07 -16.43 -9.77
CA MET A 13 5.48 -16.22 -10.09
C MET A 13 6.21 -15.51 -8.96
N GLN A 14 5.65 -14.38 -8.48
CA GLN A 14 6.23 -13.64 -7.38
C GLN A 14 6.34 -14.48 -6.10
N TYR A 15 5.34 -15.32 -5.83
CA TYR A 15 5.36 -16.23 -4.71
C TYR A 15 6.44 -17.32 -4.84
N LEU A 16 6.61 -17.91 -6.00
CA LEU A 16 7.65 -18.93 -6.25
C LEU A 16 9.06 -18.37 -6.04
N PHE A 17 9.30 -17.13 -6.44
CA PHE A 17 10.62 -16.50 -6.32
C PHE A 17 10.82 -15.71 -5.01
N ARG A 18 9.92 -15.86 -4.05
CA ARG A 18 9.92 -15.06 -2.80
C ARG A 18 11.20 -15.12 -1.96
N ASN A 19 12.01 -16.12 -2.14
CA ASN A 19 13.25 -16.31 -1.38
C ASN A 19 14.50 -15.84 -2.15
N TYR A 20 14.35 -15.34 -3.36
CA TYR A 20 15.49 -15.02 -4.24
C TYR A 20 15.76 -13.53 -4.38
N TYR A 21 14.76 -12.68 -4.11
CA TYR A 21 14.89 -11.22 -4.21
C TYR A 21 13.87 -10.49 -3.30
N ASP A 22 14.12 -9.22 -3.07
CA ASP A 22 13.17 -8.35 -2.39
C ASP A 22 11.88 -8.22 -3.20
N ARG A 23 10.76 -8.45 -2.52
CA ARG A 23 9.42 -8.42 -3.12
C ARG A 23 8.63 -7.18 -2.72
N MET A 24 9.28 -6.19 -2.18
CA MET A 24 8.63 -4.92 -1.87
C MET A 24 8.92 -3.92 -2.97
N VAL A 25 7.90 -3.17 -3.33
CA VAL A 25 8.03 -1.96 -4.15
C VAL A 25 8.00 -0.78 -3.21
N HIS A 26 8.92 0.16 -3.39
CA HIS A 26 9.19 1.23 -2.46
C HIS A 26 8.92 2.60 -3.09
N ALA A 27 8.46 3.54 -2.27
CA ALA A 27 8.43 4.96 -2.59
C ALA A 27 8.80 5.76 -1.34
N THR A 28 9.55 6.84 -1.53
CA THR A 28 9.78 7.87 -0.52
C THR A 28 9.66 9.25 -1.15
N LEU A 29 9.05 10.18 -0.43
CA LEU A 29 8.80 11.55 -0.86
C LEU A 29 8.95 12.48 0.35
N THR A 30 9.65 13.58 0.18
CA THR A 30 9.74 14.63 1.20
C THR A 30 8.97 15.86 0.75
N PHE A 31 8.16 16.41 1.64
CA PHE A 31 7.32 17.56 1.43
C PHE A 31 7.83 18.74 2.26
N ASP A 32 7.84 19.94 1.69
CA ASP A 32 8.24 21.18 2.39
C ASP A 32 7.18 21.69 3.38
N GLY A 33 6.10 20.96 3.58
CA GLY A 33 5.04 21.20 4.55
C GLY A 33 4.59 19.91 5.24
N LEU A 34 3.80 20.04 6.30
CA LEU A 34 3.18 18.90 6.97
C LEU A 34 2.04 18.36 6.12
N LEU A 35 1.98 17.04 5.98
CA LEU A 35 0.84 16.37 5.38
C LEU A 35 -0.37 16.43 6.33
N ASP A 36 -1.55 16.72 5.76
CA ASP A 36 -2.80 16.59 6.48
C ASP A 36 -3.09 15.11 6.76
N THR A 37 -3.06 14.74 8.04
CA THR A 37 -3.14 13.35 8.46
C THR A 37 -4.51 12.74 8.27
N ASP A 38 -5.57 13.52 8.41
CA ASP A 38 -6.94 13.04 8.25
C ASP A 38 -7.28 12.86 6.78
N ALA A 39 -6.85 13.79 5.92
CA ALA A 39 -6.96 13.61 4.47
C ALA A 39 -6.16 12.38 3.99
N LEU A 40 -4.96 12.16 4.55
CA LEU A 40 -4.14 11.00 4.20
C LEU A 40 -4.80 9.69 4.65
N LYS A 41 -5.33 9.60 5.87
CA LYS A 41 -6.08 8.44 6.35
C LYS A 41 -7.27 8.14 5.44
N ASN A 42 -8.06 9.16 5.14
CA ASN A 42 -9.25 9.01 4.29
C ASN A 42 -8.89 8.49 2.90
N VAL A 43 -7.88 9.06 2.25
CA VAL A 43 -7.50 8.63 0.90
C VAL A 43 -6.93 7.21 0.90
N LEU A 44 -6.13 6.83 1.90
CA LEU A 44 -5.59 5.47 2.00
C LEU A 44 -6.69 4.42 2.17
N VAL A 45 -7.72 4.70 2.98
CA VAL A 45 -8.89 3.83 3.12
C VAL A 45 -9.62 3.70 1.79
N ILE A 46 -9.94 4.81 1.12
CA ILE A 46 -10.61 4.79 -0.19
C ILE A 46 -9.81 3.98 -1.21
N MET A 47 -8.50 4.17 -1.26
CA MET A 47 -7.62 3.46 -2.19
C MET A 47 -7.57 1.95 -1.88
N CYS A 48 -7.55 1.59 -0.60
CA CYS A 48 -7.54 0.20 -0.14
C CYS A 48 -8.85 -0.52 -0.49
N GLU A 49 -9.99 0.12 -0.25
CA GLU A 49 -11.32 -0.41 -0.61
C GLU A 49 -11.49 -0.64 -2.12
N LYS A 50 -10.87 0.20 -2.94
CA LYS A 50 -10.91 0.07 -4.41
C LYS A 50 -9.93 -0.97 -4.97
N ALA A 51 -8.99 -1.42 -4.17
CA ALA A 51 -8.01 -2.45 -4.53
C ALA A 51 -7.97 -3.55 -3.44
N PRO A 52 -8.99 -4.43 -3.37
CA PRO A 52 -9.14 -5.40 -2.27
C PRO A 52 -7.94 -6.32 -2.04
N VAL A 53 -7.10 -6.55 -3.04
CA VAL A 53 -5.85 -7.31 -2.88
C VAL A 53 -4.92 -6.68 -1.85
N LEU A 54 -4.98 -5.35 -1.65
CA LEU A 54 -4.15 -4.63 -0.68
C LEU A 54 -4.51 -4.92 0.77
N HIS A 55 -5.74 -5.40 1.03
CA HIS A 55 -6.17 -5.87 2.35
C HIS A 55 -6.59 -7.34 2.29
N SER A 56 -5.72 -8.17 1.75
CA SER A 56 -5.92 -9.61 1.61
C SER A 56 -4.69 -10.39 2.04
N SER A 57 -4.89 -11.54 2.66
CA SER A 57 -3.85 -12.52 2.93
C SER A 57 -3.74 -13.52 1.77
N PHE A 58 -2.51 -13.87 1.38
CA PHE A 58 -2.28 -14.88 0.34
C PHE A 58 -2.29 -16.29 0.95
N HIS A 59 -3.06 -17.18 0.32
CA HIS A 59 -3.17 -18.59 0.71
C HIS A 59 -2.58 -19.48 -0.38
N GLU A 60 -1.51 -20.17 -0.01
CA GLU A 60 -0.91 -21.17 -0.86
C GLU A 60 -1.85 -22.36 -0.97
N ASN A 61 -2.14 -22.73 -2.22
CA ASN A 61 -2.86 -23.96 -2.54
C ASN A 61 -2.20 -24.55 -3.78
N PRO A 62 -1.80 -25.84 -3.77
CA PRO A 62 -1.06 -26.44 -4.90
C PRO A 62 -1.78 -26.35 -6.24
N VAL A 63 -3.10 -26.30 -6.23
CA VAL A 63 -3.92 -26.26 -7.45
C VAL A 63 -4.42 -24.84 -7.74
N ASN A 64 -5.02 -24.20 -6.75
CA ASN A 64 -5.67 -22.90 -6.90
C ASN A 64 -5.31 -21.96 -5.74
N PRO A 65 -4.11 -21.35 -5.74
CA PRO A 65 -3.79 -20.34 -4.74
C PRO A 65 -4.71 -19.13 -4.89
N TYR A 66 -4.97 -18.45 -3.78
CA TYR A 66 -5.94 -17.35 -3.73
C TYR A 66 -5.58 -16.31 -2.68
N TRP A 67 -6.14 -15.13 -2.83
CA TRP A 67 -6.17 -14.08 -1.83
C TRP A 67 -7.49 -14.15 -1.07
N LYS A 68 -7.42 -14.03 0.24
CA LYS A 68 -8.58 -13.91 1.12
C LYS A 68 -8.65 -12.47 1.60
N VAL A 69 -9.76 -11.81 1.29
CA VAL A 69 -10.01 -10.43 1.76
C VAL A 69 -10.18 -10.45 3.27
N GLU A 70 -9.38 -9.65 3.96
CA GLU A 70 -9.32 -9.58 5.43
C GLU A 70 -9.83 -8.23 5.94
N PRO A 71 -10.38 -8.20 7.15
CA PRO A 71 -10.64 -6.95 7.83
C PRO A 71 -9.32 -6.25 8.20
N TYR A 72 -9.32 -4.94 8.17
CA TYR A 72 -8.20 -4.11 8.57
C TYR A 72 -8.68 -2.84 9.27
N ILE A 73 -7.78 -2.18 9.97
CA ILE A 73 -7.96 -0.81 10.47
C ILE A 73 -6.89 0.09 9.85
N VAL A 74 -7.11 1.39 9.83
CA VAL A 74 -6.17 2.32 9.19
C VAL A 74 -4.78 2.27 9.83
N ASP A 75 -4.69 1.96 11.11
CA ASP A 75 -3.43 1.84 11.85
C ASP A 75 -2.61 0.59 11.46
N ASP A 76 -3.22 -0.40 10.80
CA ASP A 76 -2.48 -1.52 10.18
C ASP A 76 -1.66 -1.04 8.98
N ILE A 77 -2.10 0.05 8.35
CA ILE A 77 -1.53 0.60 7.10
C ILE A 77 -0.64 1.80 7.38
N LEU A 78 -1.06 2.74 8.23
CA LEU A 78 -0.47 4.06 8.36
C LEU A 78 0.08 4.28 9.77
N THR A 79 1.37 4.64 9.82
CA THR A 79 2.03 5.15 11.03
C THR A 79 2.41 6.60 10.80
N ILE A 80 2.10 7.48 11.76
CA ILE A 80 2.49 8.90 11.73
C ILE A 80 3.20 9.21 13.04
N LYS A 81 4.36 9.82 12.97
CA LYS A 81 5.12 10.23 14.15
C LYS A 81 6.13 11.34 13.85
N ASP A 82 6.55 12.03 14.88
CA ASP A 82 7.72 12.90 14.82
C ASP A 82 8.99 12.06 14.81
N SER A 83 10.04 12.56 14.18
CA SER A 83 11.32 11.87 14.04
C SER A 83 12.49 12.86 14.13
N ASP A 84 13.53 12.46 14.82
CA ASP A 84 14.79 13.22 14.87
C ASP A 84 15.65 12.96 13.62
N ASP A 85 15.45 11.84 12.94
CA ASP A 85 16.18 11.45 11.72
C ASP A 85 15.22 10.77 10.71
N PRO A 86 14.37 11.56 10.02
CA PRO A 86 13.39 11.02 9.08
C PRO A 86 13.99 10.21 7.91
N GLU A 87 15.19 10.56 7.46
CA GLU A 87 15.85 9.85 6.36
C GLU A 87 16.25 8.44 6.77
N LYS A 88 16.89 8.31 7.94
CA LYS A 88 17.27 7.00 8.47
C LYS A 88 16.06 6.15 8.79
N GLU A 89 15.07 6.72 9.47
CA GLU A 89 13.87 5.96 9.84
C GLU A 89 13.04 5.55 8.60
N ALA A 90 12.96 6.40 7.57
CA ALA A 90 12.34 6.03 6.30
C ALA A 90 13.11 4.89 5.62
N TYR A 91 14.45 4.96 5.59
CA TYR A 91 15.28 3.88 5.06
C TYR A 91 15.05 2.56 5.81
N ASP A 92 15.11 2.59 7.15
CA ASP A 92 14.86 1.40 7.99
C ASP A 92 13.45 0.82 7.77
N PHE A 93 12.46 1.69 7.53
CA PHE A 93 11.11 1.26 7.17
C PHE A 93 11.07 0.60 5.78
N LEU A 94 11.74 1.18 4.78
CA LEU A 94 11.77 0.63 3.42
C LEU A 94 12.49 -0.73 3.35
N CYS A 95 13.38 -1.03 4.29
CA CYS A 95 14.04 -2.33 4.41
C CYS A 95 13.15 -3.44 5.00
N GLN A 96 11.94 -3.11 5.45
CA GLN A 96 11.01 -4.09 5.99
C GLN A 96 10.32 -4.90 4.88
N SER A 97 9.87 -6.09 5.23
CA SER A 97 9.03 -6.92 4.36
C SER A 97 7.64 -7.11 4.98
N ILE A 98 6.63 -7.23 4.13
CA ILE A 98 5.28 -7.58 4.55
C ILE A 98 5.07 -9.07 4.28
N PRO A 99 4.78 -9.89 5.31
CA PRO A 99 4.44 -11.28 5.12
C PRO A 99 3.20 -11.42 4.21
N VAL A 100 3.23 -12.35 3.28
CA VAL A 100 2.09 -12.59 2.36
C VAL A 100 0.81 -13.02 3.10
N SER A 101 0.96 -13.55 4.32
CA SER A 101 -0.14 -13.91 5.22
C SER A 101 -0.70 -12.72 6.03
N SER A 102 -0.12 -11.54 5.89
CA SER A 102 -0.63 -10.32 6.56
C SER A 102 -2.02 -9.96 6.05
N ASN A 103 -2.83 -9.34 6.91
CA ASN A 103 -4.14 -8.78 6.54
C ASN A 103 -4.03 -7.56 5.61
N VAL A 104 -2.86 -6.91 5.55
CA VAL A 104 -2.55 -5.81 4.62
C VAL A 104 -1.28 -6.11 3.84
N GLN A 105 -1.23 -5.65 2.60
CA GLN A 105 -0.12 -5.89 1.67
C GLN A 105 0.62 -4.60 1.29
N PHE A 106 0.32 -3.50 1.97
CA PHE A 106 1.08 -2.27 1.88
C PHE A 106 1.11 -1.56 3.23
N LYS A 107 2.14 -0.75 3.44
CA LYS A 107 2.29 0.08 4.64
C LYS A 107 2.86 1.43 4.27
N VAL A 108 2.51 2.42 5.07
CA VAL A 108 2.92 3.81 4.92
C VAL A 108 3.43 4.32 6.26
N ILE A 109 4.52 5.06 6.25
CA ILE A 109 4.97 5.85 7.39
C ILE A 109 5.10 7.31 6.99
N VAL A 110 4.66 8.20 7.86
CA VAL A 110 4.89 9.65 7.76
C VAL A 110 5.72 10.08 8.95
N LEU A 111 6.85 10.67 8.66
CA LEU A 111 7.82 11.14 9.64
C LEU A 111 7.88 12.66 9.56
N ASN A 112 7.55 13.34 10.65
CA ASN A 112 7.53 14.80 10.71
C ASN A 112 8.77 15.33 11.40
N LYS A 113 9.37 16.39 10.82
CA LYS A 113 10.48 17.14 11.41
C LYS A 113 10.48 18.56 10.86
N ASP A 114 10.68 19.54 11.73
CA ASP A 114 10.89 20.96 11.39
C ASP A 114 9.84 21.50 10.37
N GLY A 115 8.56 21.13 10.56
CA GLY A 115 7.48 21.59 9.69
C GLY A 115 7.42 20.88 8.32
N LYS A 116 8.18 19.80 8.12
CA LYS A 116 8.21 18.98 6.91
C LYS A 116 7.72 17.56 7.19
N SER A 117 7.21 16.89 6.17
CA SER A 117 6.83 15.48 6.23
C SER A 117 7.65 14.65 5.24
N THR A 118 8.21 13.54 5.73
CA THR A 118 8.76 12.47 4.88
C THR A 118 7.75 11.32 4.85
N PHE A 119 7.24 11.04 3.67
CA PHE A 119 6.35 9.92 3.38
C PHE A 119 7.17 8.76 2.84
N ALA A 120 7.03 7.58 3.41
CA ALA A 120 7.61 6.36 2.86
C ALA A 120 6.53 5.28 2.76
N MET A 121 6.57 4.47 1.70
CA MET A 121 5.59 3.44 1.41
C MET A 121 6.27 2.18 0.91
N ILE A 122 5.84 1.03 1.42
CA ILE A 122 6.18 -0.29 0.92
C ILE A 122 4.91 -1.02 0.48
N VAL A 123 5.00 -1.73 -0.63
CA VAL A 123 3.89 -2.56 -1.17
C VAL A 123 4.44 -3.91 -1.59
N ASN A 124 3.73 -4.98 -1.27
CA ASN A 124 4.08 -6.30 -1.76
C ASN A 124 3.92 -6.35 -3.29
N HIS A 125 5.01 -6.66 -3.98
CA HIS A 125 5.07 -6.73 -5.46
C HIS A 125 4.13 -7.79 -6.06
N MET A 126 3.62 -8.72 -5.25
CA MET A 126 2.55 -9.61 -5.69
C MET A 126 1.26 -8.85 -6.02
N CYS A 127 1.00 -7.71 -5.36
CA CYS A 127 -0.23 -6.95 -5.54
C CYS A 127 -0.18 -6.02 -6.76
N PHE A 128 0.99 -5.46 -7.07
CA PHE A 128 1.19 -4.47 -8.12
C PHE A 128 2.45 -4.75 -8.92
N ASP A 129 2.38 -4.56 -10.22
CA ASP A 129 3.56 -4.36 -11.03
C ASP A 129 4.05 -2.89 -10.95
N GLY A 130 5.17 -2.59 -11.62
CA GLY A 130 5.74 -1.24 -11.60
C GLY A 130 4.83 -0.18 -12.25
N GLY A 131 4.00 -0.57 -13.22
CA GLY A 131 3.01 0.30 -13.86
C GLY A 131 1.82 0.60 -12.94
N ASP A 132 1.29 -0.44 -12.31
CA ASP A 132 0.21 -0.35 -11.33
C ASP A 132 0.61 0.50 -10.12
N PHE A 133 1.84 0.32 -9.63
CA PHE A 133 2.36 1.10 -8.50
C PHE A 133 2.45 2.60 -8.83
N LYS A 134 2.98 2.95 -10.00
CA LYS A 134 3.03 4.36 -10.46
C LYS A 134 1.64 4.95 -10.62
N TYR A 135 0.71 4.16 -11.16
CA TYR A 135 -0.68 4.58 -11.29
C TYR A 135 -1.32 4.82 -9.92
N PHE A 136 -1.10 3.89 -8.97
CA PHE A 136 -1.58 3.99 -7.60
C PHE A 136 -1.08 5.27 -6.92
N LEU A 137 0.22 5.55 -6.97
CA LEU A 137 0.80 6.77 -6.38
C LEU A 137 0.22 8.05 -6.99
N LYS A 138 0.05 8.09 -8.33
CA LYS A 138 -0.59 9.25 -8.99
C LYS A 138 -2.03 9.45 -8.54
N LYS A 139 -2.78 8.37 -8.37
CA LYS A 139 -4.17 8.42 -7.90
C LYS A 139 -4.25 8.80 -6.43
N LEU A 140 -3.34 8.28 -5.60
CA LEU A 140 -3.21 8.66 -4.20
C LEU A 140 -3.02 10.17 -4.07
N ALA A 141 -2.05 10.74 -4.76
CA ALA A 141 -1.78 12.18 -4.75
C ALA A 141 -2.97 13.00 -5.26
N LYS A 142 -3.60 12.57 -6.38
CA LYS A 142 -4.77 13.27 -6.94
C LYS A 142 -5.94 13.28 -5.96
N ASN A 143 -6.25 12.13 -5.37
CA ASN A 143 -7.38 11.99 -4.45
C ASN A 143 -7.11 12.68 -3.11
N TYR A 144 -5.87 12.68 -2.63
CA TYR A 144 -5.46 13.47 -1.47
C TYR A 144 -5.74 14.95 -1.67
N ASN A 145 -5.32 15.51 -2.82
CA ASN A 145 -5.56 16.91 -3.15
C ASN A 145 -7.07 17.21 -3.32
N ALA A 146 -7.84 16.29 -3.91
CA ALA A 146 -9.29 16.44 -4.03
C ALA A 146 -9.96 16.53 -2.65
N ILE A 147 -9.56 15.66 -1.70
CA ILE A 147 -10.08 15.69 -0.32
C ILE A 147 -9.75 17.05 0.34
N LEU A 148 -8.52 17.53 0.21
CA LEU A 148 -8.12 18.84 0.75
C LEU A 148 -8.92 20.01 0.16
N SER A 149 -9.32 19.91 -1.10
CA SER A 149 -10.13 20.93 -1.80
C SER A 149 -11.65 20.76 -1.58
N GLY A 150 -12.07 19.75 -0.80
CA GLY A 150 -13.49 19.43 -0.60
C GLY A 150 -14.16 18.81 -1.84
N GLU A 151 -13.38 18.29 -2.77
CA GLU A 151 -13.87 17.60 -3.97
C GLU A 151 -13.98 16.08 -3.72
N ASN A 152 -14.83 15.44 -4.52
CA ASN A 152 -14.95 13.97 -4.43
C ASN A 152 -13.74 13.28 -5.04
N PRO A 153 -13.18 12.26 -4.36
CA PRO A 153 -12.13 11.42 -4.90
C PRO A 153 -12.56 10.72 -6.19
N THR A 154 -11.65 10.63 -7.15
CA THR A 154 -11.89 9.93 -8.41
C THR A 154 -11.61 8.43 -8.26
N ASP A 155 -12.43 7.59 -8.90
CA ASP A 155 -12.26 6.15 -8.85
C ASP A 155 -10.92 5.68 -9.42
N LEU A 156 -10.39 4.62 -8.81
CA LEU A 156 -9.38 3.78 -9.45
C LEU A 156 -10.04 3.06 -10.64
N LYS A 157 -9.32 2.96 -11.76
CA LYS A 157 -9.71 1.99 -12.77
C LYS A 157 -9.61 0.61 -12.12
N GLN A 158 -10.68 -0.16 -12.17
CA GLN A 158 -10.62 -1.55 -11.72
C GLN A 158 -9.55 -2.27 -12.54
N GLY A 159 -8.62 -2.92 -11.83
CA GLY A 159 -7.69 -3.84 -12.45
C GLY A 159 -8.43 -5.07 -13.00
N THR A 160 -7.74 -5.85 -13.81
CA THR A 160 -8.28 -7.06 -14.45
C THR A 160 -8.48 -8.24 -13.48
N ARG A 161 -8.14 -8.09 -12.20
CA ARG A 161 -8.33 -9.16 -11.19
C ARG A 161 -9.80 -9.46 -11.02
N SER A 162 -10.22 -10.60 -11.54
CA SER A 162 -11.58 -11.13 -11.33
C SER A 162 -11.74 -11.65 -9.91
N ALA A 163 -12.84 -11.27 -9.27
CA ALA A 163 -13.27 -11.83 -7.99
C ALA A 163 -13.79 -13.25 -8.17
#